data_80ee122c237c31622ed14ea13f736aa8
#
_entry.id   80ee122c237c31622ed14ea13f736aa8
#
_cell.length_a   1.000
_cell.length_b   1.000
_cell.length_c   1.000
_cell.angle_alpha   90.00
_cell.angle_beta   90.00
_cell.angle_gamma   90.00
#
_symmetry.space_group_name_H-M   'P 1'
#
loop_
_entity.id
_entity.type
_entity.pdbx_description
1 polymer ?
#
loop_
_entity_poly.entity_id
_entity_poly.type
_entity_poly.pdbx_seq_one_letter_code
_entity_poly.pdbx_strand_id
1 'polypeptide(L)'
;MRVRFWGTRGSIAVPGPGTNQFGGNTSCVELTTDSGDLLIFDCGTGARQLAAKLMAQGRKAINANILLGHTHWDHIQGFPFFTPAFVKGNTVAIYGPEGSRGPLHDVLAGQMEFTYFPVDLAQLPATITYHDLTEGIHTIGGTRVATQFLNHPAMTVGYRVEADGSAIVYLVDHEPFSDELWRAGAEPGRIESILHEGDRRHAKFMAGADLVIHDAQYTPDEYPAKKTWGHSTYDYVVQIAAAAGVRRVALTHHDPSHDDDFVAEIERDARGLALRQGTKIDVFCAYEGCQIVLEPRSALKPFIAGSPHQASVAQRQFHILAVDDQPEMLTLIVRALEDERYTVRTATGGLEALRMIDEQLPDLLVLDYKMIGMDGMAVMEAIRAKPETRSLPVLMLTAMTDEPSTRAGFNAGVTDYVTKPFSIPQLAARVRACLTRTQTS
;
A
#
# COMPACT_ATOMS: atom_id res chain seq x y z
N MET A 1 -9.22 -21.58 -5.28
CA MET A 1 -8.80 -20.82 -4.05
C MET A 1 -9.98 -20.55 -3.12
N ARG A 2 -9.75 -20.46 -1.82
CA ARG A 2 -10.76 -20.11 -0.80
C ARG A 2 -10.27 -18.94 0.05
N VAL A 3 -11.07 -17.89 0.15
CA VAL A 3 -10.80 -16.67 0.94
C VAL A 3 -11.74 -16.62 2.13
N ARG A 4 -11.25 -16.21 3.31
CA ARG A 4 -12.09 -15.97 4.49
C ARG A 4 -11.61 -14.75 5.25
N PHE A 5 -12.55 -13.90 5.63
CA PHE A 5 -12.31 -12.70 6.44
C PHE A 5 -12.40 -13.01 7.93
N TRP A 6 -11.42 -12.58 8.71
CA TRP A 6 -11.32 -12.74 10.14
C TRP A 6 -11.30 -11.41 10.89
N GLY A 7 -11.02 -10.33 10.16
CA GLY A 7 -11.05 -8.97 10.64
C GLY A 7 -11.18 -8.01 9.45
N THR A 8 -11.99 -6.99 9.62
CA THR A 8 -12.44 -6.07 8.57
C THR A 8 -12.38 -4.60 8.96
N ARG A 9 -12.00 -4.30 10.22
CA ARG A 9 -11.87 -2.94 10.74
C ARG A 9 -10.48 -2.36 10.49
N GLY A 10 -10.43 -1.04 10.29
CA GLY A 10 -9.22 -0.26 10.26
C GLY A 10 -8.85 0.34 11.62
N SER A 11 -7.62 0.75 11.75
CA SER A 11 -7.03 1.55 12.83
C SER A 11 -7.06 0.89 14.22
N ILE A 12 -8.21 0.40 14.70
CA ILE A 12 -8.36 -0.22 16.01
C ILE A 12 -9.55 -1.19 16.04
N ALA A 13 -9.47 -2.22 16.88
CA ALA A 13 -10.59 -3.12 17.12
C ALA A 13 -11.73 -2.41 17.88
N VAL A 14 -12.96 -2.61 17.42
CA VAL A 14 -14.19 -2.03 18.00
C VAL A 14 -15.24 -3.11 18.29
N PRO A 15 -15.00 -3.99 19.27
CA PRO A 15 -15.95 -5.03 19.64
C PRO A 15 -17.16 -4.40 20.34
N GLY A 16 -18.37 -4.76 19.91
CA GLY A 16 -19.58 -4.25 20.53
C GLY A 16 -20.84 -4.60 19.76
N PRO A 17 -22.03 -4.31 20.32
CA PRO A 17 -23.30 -4.64 19.66
C PRO A 17 -23.49 -3.92 18.32
N GLY A 18 -22.89 -2.74 18.14
CA GLY A 18 -22.96 -1.98 16.88
C GLY A 18 -22.01 -2.46 15.78
N THR A 19 -21.22 -3.51 16.01
CA THR A 19 -20.24 -4.03 15.03
C THR A 19 -20.36 -5.55 14.86
N ASN A 20 -21.50 -6.14 15.20
CA ASN A 20 -21.69 -7.59 15.14
C ASN A 20 -21.92 -8.13 13.73
N GLN A 21 -22.46 -7.31 12.83
CA GLN A 21 -22.78 -7.72 11.46
C GLN A 21 -21.51 -7.74 10.57
N PHE A 22 -20.72 -6.67 10.59
CA PHE A 22 -19.53 -6.58 9.77
C PHE A 22 -18.25 -7.00 10.50
N GLY A 23 -18.29 -7.03 11.83
CA GLY A 23 -17.19 -7.44 12.69
C GLY A 23 -16.46 -6.28 13.33
N GLY A 24 -15.78 -6.54 14.44
CA GLY A 24 -15.04 -5.55 15.22
C GLY A 24 -13.53 -5.79 15.27
N ASN A 25 -13.01 -6.85 14.63
CA ASN A 25 -11.57 -7.14 14.60
C ASN A 25 -10.86 -6.41 13.46
N THR A 26 -9.59 -6.06 13.68
CA THR A 26 -8.75 -5.44 12.66
C THR A 26 -8.23 -6.45 11.64
N SER A 27 -7.70 -5.94 10.53
CA SER A 27 -7.38 -6.61 9.29
C SER A 27 -6.73 -7.98 9.43
N CYS A 28 -7.42 -9.02 8.95
CA CYS A 28 -6.88 -10.38 8.81
C CYS A 28 -7.71 -11.17 7.79
N VAL A 29 -7.07 -11.62 6.71
CA VAL A 29 -7.74 -12.41 5.65
C VAL A 29 -6.96 -13.69 5.40
N GLU A 30 -7.65 -14.82 5.46
CA GLU A 30 -7.11 -16.15 5.16
C GLU A 30 -7.33 -16.46 3.67
N LEU A 31 -6.28 -16.85 2.96
CA LEU A 31 -6.33 -17.46 1.63
C LEU A 31 -5.75 -18.86 1.68
N THR A 32 -6.52 -19.84 1.20
CA THR A 32 -6.05 -21.22 1.04
C THR A 32 -6.13 -21.59 -0.44
N THR A 33 -5.02 -22.08 -1.00
CA THR A 33 -4.98 -22.63 -2.37
C THR A 33 -5.42 -24.10 -2.40
N ASP A 34 -5.72 -24.61 -3.57
CA ASP A 34 -6.07 -26.05 -3.75
C ASP A 34 -4.85 -26.95 -3.51
N SER A 35 -3.60 -26.42 -3.68
CA SER A 35 -2.36 -27.09 -3.29
C SER A 35 -2.17 -27.19 -1.78
N GLY A 36 -2.94 -26.42 -0.99
CA GLY A 36 -2.89 -26.40 0.46
C GLY A 36 -1.99 -25.31 1.05
N ASP A 37 -1.48 -24.38 0.23
CA ASP A 37 -0.75 -23.23 0.73
C ASP A 37 -1.69 -22.33 1.55
N LEU A 38 -1.26 -21.94 2.75
CA LEU A 38 -1.94 -21.02 3.63
C LEU A 38 -1.22 -19.67 3.57
N LEU A 39 -1.90 -18.66 3.01
CA LEU A 39 -1.47 -17.27 3.01
C LEU A 39 -2.44 -16.47 3.90
N ILE A 40 -1.90 -15.59 4.71
CA ILE A 40 -2.65 -14.75 5.65
C ILE A 40 -2.28 -13.30 5.34
N PHE A 41 -3.22 -12.52 4.83
CA PHE A 41 -3.01 -11.09 4.64
C PHE A 41 -3.32 -10.37 5.95
N ASP A 42 -2.31 -9.70 6.46
CA ASP A 42 -2.26 -9.03 7.75
C ASP A 42 -2.52 -9.93 8.96
N CYS A 43 -2.05 -9.47 10.10
CA CYS A 43 -2.12 -10.17 11.37
C CYS A 43 -2.69 -9.25 12.47
N GLY A 44 -3.79 -8.54 12.15
CA GLY A 44 -4.55 -7.76 13.11
C GLY A 44 -5.28 -8.65 14.12
N THR A 45 -6.18 -8.07 14.92
CA THR A 45 -6.85 -8.82 16.00
C THR A 45 -7.65 -10.03 15.51
N GLY A 46 -8.12 -10.02 14.26
CA GLY A 46 -8.77 -11.16 13.61
C GLY A 46 -7.91 -12.43 13.56
N ALA A 47 -6.58 -12.29 13.56
CA ALA A 47 -5.64 -13.41 13.56
C ALA A 47 -5.78 -14.34 14.77
N ARG A 48 -6.25 -13.83 15.92
CA ARG A 48 -6.53 -14.66 17.09
C ARG A 48 -7.60 -15.73 16.82
N GLN A 49 -8.68 -15.35 16.14
CA GLN A 49 -9.76 -16.30 15.80
C GLN A 49 -9.29 -17.29 14.72
N LEU A 50 -8.56 -16.82 13.70
CA LEU A 50 -7.93 -17.68 12.71
C LEU A 50 -7.02 -18.70 13.38
N ALA A 51 -6.14 -18.26 14.28
CA ALA A 51 -5.23 -19.13 15.00
C ALA A 51 -5.97 -20.24 15.78
N ALA A 52 -7.04 -19.89 16.50
CA ALA A 52 -7.87 -20.86 17.22
C ALA A 52 -8.49 -21.91 16.26
N LYS A 53 -8.98 -21.47 15.08
CA LYS A 53 -9.48 -22.40 14.05
C LYS A 53 -8.39 -23.33 13.53
N LEU A 54 -7.20 -22.80 13.23
CA LEU A 54 -6.09 -23.59 12.71
C LEU A 54 -5.67 -24.68 13.74
N MET A 55 -5.57 -24.30 15.01
CA MET A 55 -5.26 -25.23 16.10
C MET A 55 -6.34 -26.32 16.27
N ALA A 56 -7.62 -25.96 16.14
CA ALA A 56 -8.73 -26.90 16.28
C ALA A 56 -8.80 -27.94 15.14
N GLN A 57 -8.12 -27.70 13.99
CA GLN A 57 -8.10 -28.65 12.87
C GLN A 57 -7.28 -29.92 13.16
N GLY A 58 -6.54 -29.98 14.25
CA GLY A 58 -5.72 -31.15 14.62
C GLY A 58 -4.62 -31.50 13.62
N ARG A 59 -4.15 -30.54 12.83
CA ARG A 59 -3.06 -30.74 11.85
C ARG A 59 -1.78 -31.11 12.58
N LYS A 60 -0.99 -32.03 12.02
CA LYS A 60 0.30 -32.46 12.58
C LYS A 60 1.33 -31.30 12.63
N ALA A 61 1.28 -30.40 11.65
CA ALA A 61 2.04 -29.16 11.59
C ALA A 61 1.26 -28.12 10.80
N ILE A 62 1.45 -26.84 11.16
CA ILE A 62 0.89 -25.69 10.46
C ILE A 62 2.05 -24.95 9.81
N ASN A 63 1.97 -24.77 8.49
CA ASN A 63 2.87 -23.93 7.71
C ASN A 63 2.08 -22.71 7.27
N ALA A 64 2.35 -21.56 7.87
CA ALA A 64 1.64 -20.31 7.58
C ALA A 64 2.58 -19.30 6.91
N ASN A 65 2.08 -18.60 5.89
CA ASN A 65 2.75 -17.47 5.26
C ASN A 65 1.92 -16.22 5.60
N ILE A 66 2.45 -15.32 6.42
CA ILE A 66 1.81 -14.06 6.78
C ILE A 66 2.37 -12.97 5.87
N LEU A 67 1.49 -12.30 5.13
CA LEU A 67 1.80 -11.25 4.18
C LEU A 67 1.30 -9.93 4.75
N LEU A 68 2.18 -9.15 5.37
CA LEU A 68 1.84 -7.86 5.98
C LEU A 68 1.81 -6.77 4.92
N GLY A 69 0.71 -6.02 4.85
CA GLY A 69 0.63 -4.80 4.05
C GLY A 69 1.65 -3.78 4.55
N HIS A 70 1.67 -3.54 5.83
CA HIS A 70 2.65 -2.72 6.55
C HIS A 70 2.60 -3.02 8.06
N THR A 71 3.31 -2.23 8.87
CA THR A 71 3.51 -2.53 10.29
C THR A 71 2.77 -1.57 11.24
N HIS A 72 1.69 -0.90 10.82
CA HIS A 72 0.80 -0.23 11.77
C HIS A 72 0.13 -1.28 12.69
N TRP A 73 -0.26 -0.87 13.87
CA TRP A 73 -0.71 -1.79 14.91
C TRP A 73 -1.90 -2.65 14.50
N ASP A 74 -2.85 -2.09 13.82
CA ASP A 74 -4.06 -2.81 13.38
C ASP A 74 -3.76 -3.94 12.38
N HIS A 75 -2.56 -3.95 11.78
CA HIS A 75 -2.07 -5.01 10.90
C HIS A 75 -1.18 -6.04 11.59
N ILE A 76 -0.64 -5.75 12.78
CA ILE A 76 0.31 -6.65 13.47
C ILE A 76 -0.07 -7.01 14.89
N GLN A 77 -1.01 -6.30 15.54
CA GLN A 77 -1.32 -6.46 16.96
C GLN A 77 -1.87 -7.85 17.34
N GLY A 78 -2.34 -8.64 16.38
CA GLY A 78 -2.78 -10.01 16.59
C GLY A 78 -1.64 -11.04 16.61
N PHE A 79 -0.45 -10.69 16.12
CA PHE A 79 0.68 -11.61 16.02
C PHE A 79 1.11 -12.19 17.38
N PRO A 80 1.21 -11.43 18.49
CA PRO A 80 1.51 -11.96 19.81
C PRO A 80 0.51 -13.02 20.28
N PHE A 81 -0.68 -13.06 19.71
CA PHE A 81 -1.76 -14.00 20.02
C PHE A 81 -1.97 -15.08 18.95
N PHE A 82 -1.08 -15.12 17.94
CA PHE A 82 -1.11 -16.15 16.89
C PHE A 82 -0.57 -17.48 17.41
N THR A 83 -1.43 -18.24 18.08
CA THR A 83 -1.07 -19.49 18.81
C THR A 83 -0.27 -20.52 17.99
N PRO A 84 -0.38 -20.64 16.65
CA PRO A 84 0.50 -21.53 15.88
C PRO A 84 2.00 -21.22 16.04
N ALA A 85 2.39 -19.98 16.32
CA ALA A 85 3.78 -19.59 16.58
C ALA A 85 4.32 -20.14 17.91
N PHE A 86 3.44 -20.55 18.84
CA PHE A 86 3.80 -21.13 20.12
C PHE A 86 3.89 -22.66 20.11
N VAL A 87 3.87 -23.29 18.95
CA VAL A 87 3.89 -24.76 18.83
C VAL A 87 5.14 -25.21 18.07
N LYS A 88 5.96 -26.00 18.73
CA LYS A 88 7.16 -26.61 18.13
C LYS A 88 6.78 -27.50 16.94
N GLY A 89 7.48 -27.33 15.82
CA GLY A 89 7.25 -28.06 14.58
C GLY A 89 6.34 -27.35 13.59
N ASN A 90 5.70 -26.23 13.99
CA ASN A 90 5.07 -25.32 13.03
C ASN A 90 6.12 -24.41 12.39
N THR A 91 5.80 -23.89 11.19
CA THR A 91 6.57 -22.86 10.51
C THR A 91 5.70 -21.64 10.23
N VAL A 92 6.25 -20.45 10.47
CA VAL A 92 5.60 -19.17 10.18
C VAL A 92 6.59 -18.31 9.39
N ALA A 93 6.34 -18.13 8.11
CA ALA A 93 7.11 -17.23 7.28
C ALA A 93 6.36 -15.88 7.19
N ILE A 94 7.03 -14.80 7.54
CA ILE A 94 6.44 -13.46 7.60
C ILE A 94 7.08 -12.62 6.50
N TYR A 95 6.24 -12.07 5.64
CA TYR A 95 6.60 -11.24 4.49
C TYR A 95 6.00 -9.85 4.68
N GLY A 96 6.73 -8.81 4.31
CA GLY A 96 6.23 -7.44 4.35
C GLY A 96 7.27 -6.45 3.86
N PRO A 97 6.94 -5.16 3.76
CA PRO A 97 7.92 -4.14 3.40
C PRO A 97 8.92 -3.95 4.56
N GLU A 98 10.14 -3.58 4.21
CA GLU A 98 11.11 -3.09 5.20
C GLU A 98 10.51 -1.87 5.93
N GLY A 99 10.46 -1.92 7.24
CA GLY A 99 9.92 -0.82 8.04
C GLY A 99 10.83 0.42 8.03
N SER A 100 10.27 1.57 8.37
CA SER A 100 11.03 2.83 8.49
C SER A 100 12.10 2.81 9.59
N ARG A 101 12.02 1.85 10.52
CA ARG A 101 12.96 1.68 11.65
C ARG A 101 13.87 0.47 11.51
N GLY A 102 13.87 -0.22 10.36
CA GLY A 102 14.69 -1.39 10.13
C GLY A 102 13.91 -2.62 9.66
N PRO A 103 14.56 -3.79 9.68
CA PRO A 103 13.98 -5.03 9.19
C PRO A 103 12.67 -5.40 9.89
N LEU A 104 11.81 -6.13 9.19
CA LEU A 104 10.51 -6.60 9.69
C LEU A 104 10.62 -7.34 11.04
N HIS A 105 11.72 -8.11 11.22
CA HIS A 105 12.02 -8.79 12.49
C HIS A 105 12.03 -7.81 13.67
N ASP A 106 12.73 -6.68 13.55
CA ASP A 106 12.94 -5.75 14.67
C ASP A 106 11.65 -5.03 15.06
N VAL A 107 10.80 -4.74 14.09
CA VAL A 107 9.47 -4.14 14.34
C VAL A 107 8.60 -5.13 15.13
N LEU A 108 8.56 -6.41 14.72
CA LEU A 108 7.77 -7.42 15.41
C LEU A 108 8.36 -7.79 16.79
N ALA A 109 9.69 -7.78 16.93
CA ALA A 109 10.34 -7.95 18.23
C ALA A 109 9.99 -6.81 19.18
N GLY A 110 9.96 -5.55 18.68
CA GLY A 110 9.61 -4.39 19.49
C GLY A 110 8.21 -4.43 20.09
N GLN A 111 7.19 -4.96 19.38
CA GLN A 111 5.86 -5.12 19.96
C GLN A 111 5.77 -6.26 20.99
N MET A 112 6.73 -7.17 20.99
CA MET A 112 6.81 -8.32 21.92
C MET A 112 7.88 -8.12 23.01
N GLU A 113 8.40 -6.91 23.19
CA GLU A 113 9.24 -6.61 24.34
C GLU A 113 8.51 -6.89 25.65
N PHE A 114 9.23 -7.38 26.65
CA PHE A 114 8.67 -7.79 27.96
C PHE A 114 7.83 -6.69 28.63
N THR A 115 8.09 -5.43 28.31
CA THR A 115 7.30 -4.28 28.77
C THR A 115 5.85 -4.33 28.28
N TYR A 116 5.61 -4.90 27.10
CA TYR A 116 4.30 -4.93 26.43
C TYR A 116 3.71 -6.34 26.40
N PHE A 117 4.56 -7.37 26.29
CA PHE A 117 4.13 -8.76 26.18
C PHE A 117 5.06 -9.70 26.96
N PRO A 118 4.53 -10.70 27.70
CA PRO A 118 5.33 -11.51 28.62
C PRO A 118 6.21 -12.59 27.96
N VAL A 119 6.24 -12.66 26.64
CA VAL A 119 7.03 -13.63 25.85
C VAL A 119 7.75 -12.89 24.75
N ASP A 120 9.09 -12.94 24.75
CA ASP A 120 9.90 -12.36 23.68
C ASP A 120 9.75 -13.17 22.39
N LEU A 121 9.88 -12.49 21.25
CA LEU A 121 9.81 -13.11 19.93
C LEU A 121 10.79 -14.29 19.76
N ALA A 122 11.99 -14.18 20.32
CA ALA A 122 13.02 -15.23 20.29
C ALA A 122 12.66 -16.49 21.12
N GLN A 123 11.67 -16.41 22.00
CA GLN A 123 11.21 -17.53 22.82
C GLN A 123 10.11 -18.37 22.15
N LEU A 124 9.61 -17.93 20.99
CA LEU A 124 8.58 -18.65 20.26
C LEU A 124 9.14 -19.97 19.71
N PRO A 125 8.52 -21.15 20.02
CA PRO A 125 9.07 -22.44 19.67
C PRO A 125 8.87 -22.90 18.23
N ALA A 126 8.05 -22.19 17.43
CA ALA A 126 7.90 -22.43 16.01
C ALA A 126 9.16 -21.94 15.24
N THR A 127 9.38 -22.44 14.06
CA THR A 127 10.37 -21.86 13.13
C THR A 127 9.78 -20.63 12.48
N ILE A 128 10.33 -19.45 12.79
CA ILE A 128 9.86 -18.17 12.22
C ILE A 128 10.94 -17.62 11.29
N THR A 129 10.54 -17.20 10.10
CA THR A 129 11.41 -16.53 9.10
C THR A 129 10.81 -15.21 8.68
N TYR A 130 11.67 -14.23 8.33
CA TYR A 130 11.28 -12.88 7.95
C TYR A 130 11.83 -12.58 6.57
N HIS A 131 11.01 -11.94 5.73
CA HIS A 131 11.32 -11.65 4.35
C HIS A 131 10.88 -10.23 4.00
N ASP A 132 11.84 -9.32 3.87
CA ASP A 132 11.57 -7.96 3.43
C ASP A 132 11.28 -7.96 1.93
N LEU A 133 10.12 -7.39 1.56
CA LEU A 133 9.63 -7.38 0.19
C LEU A 133 9.82 -6.02 -0.48
N THR A 134 10.15 -6.09 -1.75
CA THR A 134 10.09 -4.97 -2.70
C THR A 134 9.00 -5.21 -3.74
N GLU A 135 8.74 -4.24 -4.63
CA GLU A 135 7.88 -4.50 -5.79
C GLU A 135 8.47 -5.58 -6.69
N GLY A 136 7.62 -6.49 -7.15
CA GLY A 136 8.07 -7.57 -8.03
C GLY A 136 7.18 -8.80 -8.02
N ILE A 137 7.76 -9.92 -8.45
CA ILE A 137 7.11 -11.23 -8.44
C ILE A 137 7.90 -12.15 -7.55
N HIS A 138 7.22 -12.75 -6.59
CA HIS A 138 7.78 -13.64 -5.58
C HIS A 138 7.09 -15.00 -5.64
N THR A 139 7.76 -16.03 -5.12
CA THR A 139 7.14 -17.34 -4.85
C THR A 139 7.04 -17.50 -3.34
N ILE A 140 5.81 -17.56 -2.83
CA ILE A 140 5.51 -17.65 -1.40
C ILE A 140 4.70 -18.93 -1.16
N GLY A 141 5.22 -19.86 -0.37
CA GLY A 141 4.59 -21.15 -0.12
C GLY A 141 4.39 -22.02 -1.38
N GLY A 142 5.06 -21.72 -2.50
CA GLY A 142 4.80 -22.36 -3.79
C GLY A 142 3.84 -21.58 -4.69
N THR A 143 3.18 -20.56 -4.16
CA THR A 143 2.22 -19.71 -4.88
C THR A 143 2.90 -18.47 -5.47
N ARG A 144 2.51 -18.09 -6.69
CA ARG A 144 2.98 -16.87 -7.36
C ARG A 144 2.28 -15.64 -6.78
N VAL A 145 3.08 -14.71 -6.24
CA VAL A 145 2.61 -13.47 -5.61
C VAL A 145 3.31 -12.28 -6.26
N ALA A 146 2.57 -11.35 -6.83
CA ALA A 146 3.10 -10.07 -7.25
C ALA A 146 2.86 -9.02 -6.16
N THR A 147 3.78 -8.06 -6.03
CA THR A 147 3.74 -6.97 -5.04
C THR A 147 3.81 -5.61 -5.73
N GLN A 148 3.12 -4.62 -5.15
CA GLN A 148 3.17 -3.22 -5.57
C GLN A 148 3.09 -2.31 -4.35
N PHE A 149 3.90 -1.23 -4.30
CA PHE A 149 3.75 -0.22 -3.26
C PHE A 149 2.46 0.58 -3.42
N LEU A 150 1.79 0.81 -2.31
CA LEU A 150 0.55 1.58 -2.21
C LEU A 150 0.82 3.02 -1.78
N ASN A 151 -0.16 3.89 -1.98
CA ASN A 151 -0.11 5.28 -1.57
C ASN A 151 -0.62 5.41 -0.12
N HIS A 152 0.29 5.24 0.83
CA HIS A 152 0.01 5.35 2.26
C HIS A 152 1.18 6.04 2.98
N PRO A 153 0.97 6.76 4.11
CA PRO A 153 2.04 7.42 4.85
C PRO A 153 3.17 6.48 5.31
N ALA A 154 2.85 5.23 5.66
CA ALA A 154 3.84 4.18 5.88
C ALA A 154 4.18 3.45 4.58
N MET A 155 5.34 2.80 4.52
CA MET A 155 5.67 1.88 3.42
C MET A 155 4.68 0.71 3.44
N THR A 156 3.80 0.69 2.44
CA THR A 156 2.71 -0.29 2.35
C THR A 156 2.78 -1.06 1.04
N VAL A 157 2.60 -2.38 1.10
CA VAL A 157 2.64 -3.29 -0.04
C VAL A 157 1.27 -3.91 -0.26
N GLY A 158 0.77 -3.79 -1.48
CA GLY A 158 -0.36 -4.58 -1.98
C GLY A 158 0.11 -5.89 -2.60
N TYR A 159 -0.75 -6.89 -2.56
CA TYR A 159 -0.47 -8.26 -3.00
C TYR A 159 -1.43 -8.70 -4.09
N ARG A 160 -0.92 -9.30 -5.16
CA ARG A 160 -1.70 -10.02 -6.16
C ARG A 160 -1.28 -11.48 -6.18
N VAL A 161 -2.19 -12.36 -5.84
CA VAL A 161 -1.98 -13.82 -5.80
C VAL A 161 -2.68 -14.46 -6.98
N GLU A 162 -1.94 -15.25 -7.75
CA GLU A 162 -2.45 -16.01 -8.89
C GLU A 162 -2.20 -17.50 -8.64
N ALA A 163 -3.28 -18.24 -8.39
CA ALA A 163 -3.26 -19.68 -8.17
C ALA A 163 -4.60 -20.29 -8.60
N ASP A 164 -4.64 -21.60 -8.81
CA ASP A 164 -5.87 -22.38 -9.08
C ASP A 164 -6.73 -21.78 -10.22
N GLY A 165 -6.10 -21.15 -11.22
CA GLY A 165 -6.80 -20.51 -12.34
C GLY A 165 -7.59 -19.24 -11.96
N SER A 166 -7.32 -18.65 -10.79
CA SER A 166 -8.00 -17.44 -10.30
C SER A 166 -6.98 -16.41 -9.81
N ALA A 167 -7.39 -15.14 -9.72
CA ALA A 167 -6.58 -14.04 -9.19
C ALA A 167 -7.30 -13.29 -8.08
N ILE A 168 -6.61 -13.08 -6.97
CA ILE A 168 -7.03 -12.22 -5.86
C ILE A 168 -6.02 -11.07 -5.68
N VAL A 169 -6.51 -9.88 -5.35
CA VAL A 169 -5.66 -8.72 -5.05
C VAL A 169 -6.06 -8.14 -3.70
N TYR A 170 -5.08 -7.91 -2.84
CA TYR A 170 -5.23 -7.32 -1.51
C TYR A 170 -4.56 -5.95 -1.50
N LEU A 171 -5.34 -4.89 -1.29
CA LEU A 171 -4.95 -3.48 -1.42
C LEU A 171 -5.53 -2.69 -0.24
N VAL A 172 -5.05 -3.00 0.95
CA VAL A 172 -5.49 -2.34 2.17
C VAL A 172 -4.49 -1.26 2.54
N ASP A 173 -5.00 -0.11 2.96
CA ASP A 173 -4.26 1.13 3.21
C ASP A 173 -3.69 1.73 1.92
N HIS A 174 -4.61 2.29 1.15
CA HIS A 174 -4.30 3.02 -0.08
C HIS A 174 -5.15 4.28 -0.20
N GLU A 175 -4.52 5.40 -0.44
CA GLU A 175 -5.18 6.66 -0.76
C GLU A 175 -5.06 6.96 -2.26
N PRO A 176 -6.11 7.52 -2.92
CA PRO A 176 -6.00 7.98 -4.30
C PRO A 176 -4.79 8.90 -4.49
N PHE A 177 -4.11 8.78 -5.64
CA PHE A 177 -3.02 9.69 -5.99
C PHE A 177 -3.51 11.05 -6.46
N SER A 178 -4.78 11.18 -6.83
CA SER A 178 -5.41 12.40 -7.33
C SER A 178 -6.85 12.50 -6.84
N ASP A 179 -7.31 13.73 -6.56
CA ASP A 179 -8.71 14.01 -6.23
C ASP A 179 -9.66 13.71 -7.39
N GLU A 180 -9.16 13.85 -8.63
CA GLU A 180 -9.91 13.56 -9.85
C GLU A 180 -9.39 12.27 -10.48
N LEU A 181 -10.24 11.24 -10.54
CA LEU A 181 -9.86 9.98 -11.16
C LEU A 181 -9.75 10.06 -12.68
N TRP A 182 -10.62 10.84 -13.32
CA TRP A 182 -10.74 10.86 -14.78
C TRP A 182 -10.14 12.11 -15.42
N ARG A 183 -9.49 11.96 -16.56
CA ARG A 183 -9.02 13.09 -17.38
C ARG A 183 -10.19 13.88 -17.92
N ALA A 184 -10.10 15.20 -17.87
CA ALA A 184 -11.11 16.09 -18.46
C ALA A 184 -11.34 15.76 -19.94
N GLY A 185 -12.60 15.56 -20.31
CA GLY A 185 -13.00 15.21 -21.68
C GLY A 185 -12.72 13.77 -22.12
N ALA A 186 -12.16 12.92 -21.27
CA ALA A 186 -12.02 11.50 -21.55
C ALA A 186 -13.31 10.74 -21.15
N GLU A 187 -13.58 9.63 -21.84
CA GLU A 187 -14.67 8.72 -21.49
C GLU A 187 -14.29 7.94 -20.21
N PRO A 188 -15.04 8.06 -19.10
CA PRO A 188 -14.78 7.32 -17.87
C PRO A 188 -14.88 5.80 -18.08
N GLY A 189 -14.32 5.01 -17.14
CA GLY A 189 -14.47 3.56 -17.13
C GLY A 189 -13.37 2.79 -17.87
N ARG A 190 -12.31 3.48 -18.33
CA ARG A 190 -11.12 2.85 -18.94
C ARG A 190 -9.86 3.24 -18.19
N ILE A 191 -8.92 2.31 -18.04
CA ILE A 191 -7.62 2.57 -17.38
C ILE A 191 -6.88 3.75 -18.07
N GLU A 192 -6.93 3.82 -19.39
CA GLU A 192 -6.28 4.88 -20.18
C GLU A 192 -6.85 6.27 -19.90
N SER A 193 -8.10 6.35 -19.44
CA SER A 193 -8.79 7.61 -19.10
C SER A 193 -8.45 8.12 -17.70
N ILE A 194 -7.80 7.33 -16.88
CA ILE A 194 -7.39 7.72 -15.52
C ILE A 194 -6.34 8.84 -15.59
N LEU A 195 -6.51 9.86 -14.76
CA LEU A 195 -5.69 11.08 -14.81
C LEU A 195 -4.26 10.83 -14.34
N HIS A 196 -4.09 10.30 -13.13
CA HIS A 196 -2.79 10.13 -12.50
C HIS A 196 -2.15 8.78 -12.81
N GLU A 197 -0.81 8.75 -13.05
CA GLU A 197 -0.10 7.51 -13.39
C GLU A 197 -0.11 6.51 -12.24
N GLY A 198 -0.02 6.97 -10.98
CA GLY A 198 -0.14 6.12 -9.82
C GLY A 198 -1.46 5.35 -9.78
N ASP A 199 -2.59 6.05 -10.03
CA ASP A 199 -3.91 5.42 -10.11
C ASP A 199 -4.02 4.48 -11.32
N ARG A 200 -3.40 4.83 -12.46
CA ARG A 200 -3.31 3.90 -13.62
C ARG A 200 -2.54 2.62 -13.28
N ARG A 201 -1.41 2.75 -12.58
CA ARG A 201 -0.63 1.58 -12.11
C ARG A 201 -1.45 0.73 -11.15
N HIS A 202 -2.16 1.39 -10.22
CA HIS A 202 -3.03 0.73 -9.26
C HIS A 202 -4.16 -0.05 -9.97
N ALA A 203 -4.83 0.57 -10.95
CA ALA A 203 -5.82 -0.10 -11.79
C ALA A 203 -5.24 -1.28 -12.59
N LYS A 204 -4.04 -1.13 -13.18
CA LYS A 204 -3.36 -2.22 -13.89
C LYS A 204 -3.02 -3.38 -12.98
N PHE A 205 -2.63 -3.11 -11.73
CA PHE A 205 -2.29 -4.15 -10.76
C PHE A 205 -3.49 -5.02 -10.39
N MET A 206 -4.68 -4.44 -10.29
CA MET A 206 -5.91 -5.18 -10.02
C MET A 206 -6.61 -5.71 -11.30
N ALA A 207 -6.09 -5.39 -12.50
CA ALA A 207 -6.77 -5.68 -13.75
C ALA A 207 -7.16 -7.15 -13.89
N GLY A 208 -8.46 -7.37 -14.20
CA GLY A 208 -9.01 -8.68 -14.43
C GLY A 208 -9.02 -9.63 -13.24
N ALA A 209 -8.83 -9.14 -12.01
CA ALA A 209 -8.91 -9.98 -10.81
C ALA A 209 -10.32 -10.55 -10.60
N ASP A 210 -10.39 -11.75 -10.01
CA ASP A 210 -11.65 -12.38 -9.59
C ASP A 210 -12.21 -11.76 -8.34
N LEU A 211 -11.32 -11.35 -7.42
CA LEU A 211 -11.63 -10.65 -6.18
C LEU A 211 -10.55 -9.60 -5.91
N VAL A 212 -10.97 -8.38 -5.67
CA VAL A 212 -10.16 -7.33 -5.08
C VAL A 212 -10.67 -7.06 -3.68
N ILE A 213 -9.78 -7.08 -2.70
CA ILE A 213 -10.02 -6.66 -1.31
C ILE A 213 -9.33 -5.31 -1.16
N HIS A 214 -10.10 -4.27 -0.96
CA HIS A 214 -9.59 -2.90 -0.96
C HIS A 214 -10.15 -2.13 0.23
N ASP A 215 -9.31 -1.28 0.87
CA ASP A 215 -9.83 -0.38 1.88
C ASP A 215 -10.81 0.62 1.25
N ALA A 216 -11.87 0.91 1.98
CA ALA A 216 -12.84 1.93 1.64
C ALA A 216 -13.33 2.57 2.94
N GLN A 217 -12.37 3.12 3.67
CA GLN A 217 -12.57 3.56 5.05
C GLN A 217 -13.54 4.73 5.12
N TYR A 218 -13.57 5.58 4.08
CA TYR A 218 -14.33 6.82 4.10
C TYR A 218 -15.43 6.90 3.05
N THR A 219 -16.42 7.73 3.34
CA THR A 219 -17.35 8.26 2.34
C THR A 219 -16.74 9.47 1.63
N PRO A 220 -17.26 9.87 0.46
CA PRO A 220 -16.83 11.11 -0.21
C PRO A 220 -17.02 12.38 0.64
N ASP A 221 -18.01 12.39 1.54
CA ASP A 221 -18.28 13.54 2.43
C ASP A 221 -17.29 13.63 3.58
N GLU A 222 -16.77 12.50 4.08
CA GLU A 222 -15.77 12.45 5.14
C GLU A 222 -14.36 12.72 4.64
N TYR A 223 -14.06 12.31 3.42
CA TYR A 223 -12.71 12.28 2.87
C TYR A 223 -11.98 13.64 2.85
N PRO A 224 -12.65 14.79 2.58
CA PRO A 224 -11.95 16.10 2.60
C PRO A 224 -11.25 16.41 3.93
N ALA A 225 -11.78 15.93 5.05
CA ALA A 225 -11.17 16.10 6.38
C ALA A 225 -10.14 15.01 6.73
N LYS A 226 -10.01 13.98 5.89
CA LYS A 226 -9.20 12.78 6.11
C LYS A 226 -8.09 12.61 5.06
N LYS A 227 -7.93 13.56 4.16
CA LYS A 227 -6.83 13.55 3.16
C LYS A 227 -5.48 13.40 3.85
N THR A 228 -4.59 12.66 3.22
CA THR A 228 -3.24 12.32 3.71
C THR A 228 -3.20 11.28 4.84
N TRP A 229 -4.35 10.71 5.21
CA TRP A 229 -4.41 9.63 6.19
C TRP A 229 -4.10 8.25 5.56
N GLY A 230 -4.10 8.18 4.22
CA GLY A 230 -3.67 7.00 3.48
C GLY A 230 -4.77 6.00 3.16
N HIS A 231 -6.04 6.45 3.09
CA HIS A 231 -7.20 5.59 2.86
C HIS A 231 -8.10 6.08 1.74
N SER A 232 -8.87 5.15 1.16
CA SER A 232 -9.75 5.40 0.03
C SER A 232 -11.20 5.63 0.44
N THR A 233 -11.95 6.19 -0.50
CA THR A 233 -13.41 6.24 -0.45
C THR A 233 -14.03 5.10 -1.25
N TYR A 234 -15.24 4.67 -0.88
CA TYR A 234 -15.92 3.58 -1.58
C TYR A 234 -16.19 3.89 -3.06
N ASP A 235 -16.46 5.14 -3.40
CA ASP A 235 -16.75 5.55 -4.78
C ASP A 235 -15.51 5.52 -5.68
N TYR A 236 -14.34 5.94 -5.18
CA TYR A 236 -13.07 5.74 -5.87
C TYR A 236 -12.81 4.27 -6.14
N VAL A 237 -12.97 3.41 -5.13
CA VAL A 237 -12.71 1.97 -5.26
C VAL A 237 -13.62 1.33 -6.30
N VAL A 238 -14.91 1.63 -6.29
CA VAL A 238 -15.87 1.10 -7.27
C VAL A 238 -15.50 1.53 -8.69
N GLN A 239 -15.16 2.81 -8.89
CA GLN A 239 -14.83 3.34 -10.20
C GLN A 239 -13.54 2.74 -10.78
N ILE A 240 -12.47 2.70 -9.97
CA ILE A 240 -11.17 2.19 -10.43
C ILE A 240 -11.20 0.67 -10.66
N ALA A 241 -11.90 -0.08 -9.81
CA ALA A 241 -12.06 -1.52 -9.97
C ALA A 241 -12.92 -1.87 -11.20
N ALA A 242 -13.97 -1.08 -11.47
CA ALA A 242 -14.77 -1.22 -12.69
C ALA A 242 -13.93 -0.97 -13.96
N ALA A 243 -13.11 0.09 -13.98
CA ALA A 243 -12.20 0.39 -15.08
C ALA A 243 -11.15 -0.73 -15.29
N ALA A 244 -10.72 -1.36 -14.22
CA ALA A 244 -9.78 -2.49 -14.25
C ALA A 244 -10.43 -3.82 -14.67
N GLY A 245 -11.75 -3.87 -14.88
CA GLY A 245 -12.46 -5.11 -15.25
C GLY A 245 -12.45 -6.16 -14.14
N VAL A 246 -12.46 -5.74 -12.89
CA VAL A 246 -12.56 -6.60 -11.71
C VAL A 246 -13.95 -7.23 -11.66
N ARG A 247 -14.05 -8.50 -11.26
CA ARG A 247 -15.36 -9.19 -11.16
C ARG A 247 -16.07 -8.87 -9.85
N ARG A 248 -15.33 -8.88 -8.75
CA ARG A 248 -15.86 -8.68 -7.40
C ARG A 248 -14.94 -7.80 -6.58
N VAL A 249 -15.51 -6.87 -5.82
CA VAL A 249 -14.80 -6.02 -4.87
C VAL A 249 -15.37 -6.23 -3.46
N ALA A 250 -14.50 -6.50 -2.52
CA ALA A 250 -14.76 -6.47 -1.10
C ALA A 250 -14.22 -5.15 -0.53
N LEU A 251 -15.11 -4.25 -0.15
CA LEU A 251 -14.79 -3.03 0.59
C LEU A 251 -14.48 -3.42 2.04
N THR A 252 -13.33 -3.04 2.55
CA THR A 252 -12.86 -3.43 3.89
C THR A 252 -12.18 -2.26 4.60
N HIS A 253 -11.58 -2.53 5.76
CA HIS A 253 -10.90 -1.53 6.58
C HIS A 253 -11.87 -0.46 7.06
N HIS A 254 -13.07 -0.89 7.52
CA HIS A 254 -14.15 0.00 7.94
C HIS A 254 -13.69 0.91 9.08
N ASP A 255 -14.04 2.20 9.03
CA ASP A 255 -13.67 3.18 10.06
C ASP A 255 -14.20 2.74 11.43
N PRO A 256 -13.42 2.90 12.50
CA PRO A 256 -13.85 2.56 13.86
C PRO A 256 -15.12 3.27 14.34
N SER A 257 -15.43 4.43 13.78
CA SER A 257 -16.65 5.21 14.12
C SER A 257 -17.90 4.73 13.38
N HIS A 258 -17.75 3.90 12.34
CA HIS A 258 -18.89 3.40 11.55
C HIS A 258 -19.48 2.16 12.22
N ASP A 259 -20.74 2.25 12.64
CA ASP A 259 -21.49 1.09 13.09
C ASP A 259 -22.00 0.22 11.92
N ASP A 260 -22.68 -0.87 12.24
CA ASP A 260 -23.17 -1.82 11.24
C ASP A 260 -24.18 -1.17 10.26
N ASP A 261 -25.02 -0.24 10.75
CA ASP A 261 -26.00 0.45 9.91
C ASP A 261 -25.32 1.38 8.91
N PHE A 262 -24.27 2.09 9.34
CA PHE A 262 -23.49 2.98 8.48
C PHE A 262 -22.69 2.18 7.41
N VAL A 263 -22.06 1.07 7.79
CA VAL A 263 -21.36 0.20 6.82
C VAL A 263 -22.34 -0.41 5.81
N ALA A 264 -23.55 -0.77 6.25
CA ALA A 264 -24.60 -1.24 5.35
C ALA A 264 -25.07 -0.13 4.38
N GLU A 265 -25.04 1.14 4.80
CA GLU A 265 -25.32 2.28 3.93
C GLU A 265 -24.24 2.44 2.87
N ILE A 266 -22.94 2.40 3.24
CA ILE A 266 -21.82 2.39 2.31
C ILE A 266 -21.98 1.28 1.26
N GLU A 267 -22.36 0.07 1.68
CA GLU A 267 -22.60 -1.04 0.74
C GLU A 267 -23.72 -0.73 -0.26
N ARG A 268 -24.85 -0.17 0.22
CA ARG A 268 -25.98 0.21 -0.67
C ARG A 268 -25.54 1.27 -1.69
N ASP A 269 -24.82 2.28 -1.24
CA ASP A 269 -24.38 3.38 -2.08
C ASP A 269 -23.34 2.93 -3.12
N ALA A 270 -22.39 2.11 -2.72
CA ALA A 270 -21.38 1.52 -3.60
C ALA A 270 -22.03 0.64 -4.69
N ARG A 271 -22.98 -0.21 -4.32
CA ARG A 271 -23.77 -1.02 -5.28
C ARG A 271 -24.61 -0.14 -6.20
N GLY A 272 -25.24 0.89 -5.64
CA GLY A 272 -26.02 1.87 -6.41
C GLY A 272 -25.15 2.60 -7.43
N LEU A 273 -23.92 2.96 -7.06
CA LEU A 273 -22.96 3.59 -7.97
C LEU A 273 -22.56 2.63 -9.12
N ALA A 274 -22.21 1.39 -8.81
CA ALA A 274 -21.87 0.37 -9.80
C ALA A 274 -23.02 0.17 -10.83
N LEU A 275 -24.27 0.11 -10.35
CA LEU A 275 -25.45 0.00 -11.21
C LEU A 275 -25.64 1.24 -12.10
N ARG A 276 -25.52 2.45 -11.54
CA ARG A 276 -25.66 3.71 -12.32
C ARG A 276 -24.59 3.82 -13.41
N GLN A 277 -23.40 3.28 -13.18
CA GLN A 277 -22.34 3.24 -14.17
C GLN A 277 -22.48 2.11 -15.21
N GLY A 278 -23.50 1.29 -15.09
CA GLY A 278 -23.72 0.14 -15.99
C GLY A 278 -22.65 -0.95 -15.90
N THR A 279 -21.90 -0.99 -14.81
CA THR A 279 -20.86 -1.99 -14.60
C THR A 279 -21.45 -3.32 -14.13
N LYS A 280 -20.73 -4.42 -14.36
CA LYS A 280 -21.11 -5.76 -13.89
C LYS A 280 -20.35 -6.20 -12.64
N ILE A 281 -19.67 -5.27 -12.01
CA ILE A 281 -18.88 -5.55 -10.81
C ILE A 281 -19.81 -5.91 -9.63
N ASP A 282 -19.49 -7.00 -8.94
CA ASP A 282 -20.18 -7.38 -7.70
C ASP A 282 -19.46 -6.70 -6.51
N VAL A 283 -20.16 -5.78 -5.84
CA VAL A 283 -19.60 -4.98 -4.74
C VAL A 283 -20.27 -5.36 -3.44
N PHE A 284 -19.48 -5.57 -2.39
CA PHE A 284 -19.98 -5.84 -1.04
C PHE A 284 -19.00 -5.29 0.02
N CYS A 285 -19.50 -4.96 1.20
CA CYS A 285 -18.67 -4.71 2.37
C CYS A 285 -18.24 -6.03 3.01
N ALA A 286 -16.94 -6.18 3.26
CA ALA A 286 -16.41 -7.37 3.91
C ALA A 286 -16.94 -7.48 5.34
N TYR A 287 -17.19 -8.72 5.79
CA TYR A 287 -17.61 -9.00 7.15
C TYR A 287 -16.90 -10.22 7.71
N GLU A 288 -16.72 -10.26 9.02
CA GLU A 288 -16.07 -11.39 9.69
C GLU A 288 -16.85 -12.69 9.47
N GLY A 289 -16.12 -13.76 9.13
CA GLY A 289 -16.71 -15.06 8.80
C GLY A 289 -17.12 -15.20 7.34
N CYS A 290 -17.18 -14.13 6.54
CA CYS A 290 -17.41 -14.19 5.09
C CYS A 290 -16.40 -15.15 4.45
N GLN A 291 -16.90 -16.08 3.66
CA GLN A 291 -16.10 -17.05 2.92
C GLN A 291 -16.45 -17.00 1.44
N ILE A 292 -15.43 -16.89 0.59
CA ILE A 292 -15.56 -16.85 -0.86
C ILE A 292 -14.74 -18.00 -1.45
N VAL A 293 -15.35 -18.77 -2.33
CA VAL A 293 -14.66 -19.73 -3.19
C VAL A 293 -14.51 -19.11 -4.57
N LEU A 294 -13.28 -19.03 -5.05
CA LEU A 294 -12.98 -18.55 -6.39
C LEU A 294 -12.89 -19.74 -7.34
N GLU A 295 -13.75 -19.73 -8.34
CA GLU A 295 -13.79 -20.78 -9.37
C GLU A 295 -12.73 -20.53 -10.44
N PRO A 296 -12.04 -21.58 -10.93
CA PRO A 296 -11.03 -21.47 -11.98
C PRO A 296 -11.59 -20.84 -13.26
N ARG A 297 -10.82 -19.96 -13.88
CA ARG A 297 -11.10 -19.46 -15.23
C ARG A 297 -10.34 -20.27 -16.27
N SER A 298 -10.97 -20.55 -17.40
CA SER A 298 -10.35 -21.26 -18.54
C SER A 298 -9.21 -20.49 -19.21
N ALA A 299 -9.04 -19.19 -18.94
CA ALA A 299 -8.06 -18.30 -19.59
C ALA A 299 -7.64 -17.14 -18.69
N LEU A 300 -7.12 -17.41 -17.48
CA LEU A 300 -6.43 -16.38 -16.69
C LEU A 300 -5.11 -16.03 -17.40
N LYS A 301 -4.98 -14.78 -17.87
CA LYS A 301 -3.68 -14.27 -18.33
C LYS A 301 -2.85 -13.92 -17.10
N PRO A 302 -1.65 -14.50 -16.92
CA PRO A 302 -0.80 -14.15 -15.79
C PRO A 302 -0.47 -12.66 -15.80
N PHE A 303 -0.51 -12.04 -14.64
CA PHE A 303 -0.02 -10.69 -14.47
C PHE A 303 1.49 -10.66 -14.77
N ILE A 304 1.87 -9.81 -15.70
CA ILE A 304 3.28 -9.53 -16.00
C ILE A 304 3.58 -8.22 -15.27
N ALA A 305 4.28 -8.29 -14.14
CA ALA A 305 4.87 -7.09 -13.59
C ALA A 305 5.74 -6.47 -14.69
N GLY A 306 5.61 -5.17 -14.90
CA GLY A 306 6.57 -4.45 -15.76
C GLY A 306 7.96 -4.87 -15.32
N SER A 307 8.77 -5.39 -16.24
CA SER A 307 10.00 -6.16 -15.93
C SER A 307 10.73 -5.59 -14.73
N PRO A 308 10.86 -6.33 -13.62
CA PRO A 308 11.84 -5.96 -12.64
C PRO A 308 13.18 -6.21 -13.32
N HIS A 309 13.96 -5.19 -13.58
CA HIS A 309 15.37 -5.42 -13.70
C HIS A 309 15.81 -6.02 -12.36
N GLN A 310 16.03 -7.34 -12.35
CA GLN A 310 16.80 -8.04 -11.34
C GLN A 310 18.26 -7.58 -11.42
N ALA A 311 18.49 -6.28 -11.25
CA ALA A 311 19.78 -5.78 -10.86
C ALA A 311 19.77 -5.81 -9.34
N SER A 312 20.68 -6.57 -8.78
CA SER A 312 20.95 -6.67 -7.35
C SER A 312 20.84 -5.29 -6.67
N VAL A 313 19.70 -5.01 -6.03
CA VAL A 313 19.45 -3.76 -5.28
C VAL A 313 20.46 -3.59 -4.13
N ALA A 314 21.18 -4.66 -3.78
CA ALA A 314 22.13 -4.71 -2.67
C ALA A 314 23.42 -3.85 -2.85
N GLN A 315 23.67 -3.22 -4.02
CA GLN A 315 24.95 -2.52 -4.25
C GLN A 315 24.87 -1.22 -5.07
N ARG A 316 23.68 -0.70 -5.43
CA ARG A 316 23.59 0.57 -6.17
C ARG A 316 23.51 1.74 -5.22
N GLN A 317 24.46 2.68 -5.33
CA GLN A 317 24.40 3.98 -4.67
C GLN A 317 23.51 4.93 -5.52
N PHE A 318 22.52 5.55 -4.89
CA PHE A 318 21.62 6.50 -5.55
C PHE A 318 22.04 7.93 -5.25
N HIS A 319 22.01 8.78 -6.26
CA HIS A 319 22.26 10.21 -6.15
C HIS A 319 20.94 10.97 -6.03
N ILE A 320 20.72 11.60 -4.90
CA ILE A 320 19.52 12.40 -4.59
C ILE A 320 19.91 13.88 -4.56
N LEU A 321 19.14 14.74 -5.22
CA LEU A 321 19.27 16.18 -5.07
C LEU A 321 18.09 16.71 -4.25
N ALA A 322 18.38 17.29 -3.08
CA ALA A 322 17.39 17.93 -2.22
C ALA A 322 17.45 19.45 -2.41
N VAL A 323 16.29 20.08 -2.64
CA VAL A 323 16.17 21.51 -2.96
C VAL A 323 15.13 22.16 -2.06
N ASP A 324 15.58 23.11 -1.22
CA ASP A 324 14.73 23.89 -0.33
C ASP A 324 15.49 25.19 0.03
N ASP A 325 14.82 26.32 0.09
CA ASP A 325 15.47 27.61 0.43
C ASP A 325 15.73 27.79 1.92
N GLN A 326 15.28 26.85 2.76
CA GLN A 326 15.50 26.81 4.20
C GLN A 326 16.61 25.80 4.55
N PRO A 327 17.79 26.25 5.03
CA PRO A 327 18.92 25.36 5.38
C PRO A 327 18.57 24.31 6.43
N GLU A 328 17.67 24.65 7.37
CA GLU A 328 17.20 23.74 8.41
C GLU A 328 16.42 22.57 7.79
N MET A 329 15.62 22.85 6.75
CA MET A 329 14.88 21.80 6.03
C MET A 329 15.82 20.90 5.23
N LEU A 330 16.82 21.45 4.56
CA LEU A 330 17.86 20.66 3.89
C LEU A 330 18.59 19.75 4.88
N THR A 331 18.92 20.27 6.08
CA THR A 331 19.53 19.46 7.15
C THR A 331 18.61 18.31 7.59
N LEU A 332 17.31 18.58 7.73
CA LEU A 332 16.32 17.54 8.06
C LEU A 332 16.21 16.47 6.97
N ILE A 333 16.17 16.90 5.69
CA ILE A 333 16.10 15.99 4.54
C ILE A 333 17.35 15.11 4.47
N VAL A 334 18.55 15.69 4.60
CA VAL A 334 19.82 14.93 4.61
C VAL A 334 19.79 13.90 5.72
N ARG A 335 19.38 14.30 6.94
CA ARG A 335 19.29 13.39 8.09
C ARG A 335 18.24 12.29 7.91
N ALA A 336 17.15 12.60 7.23
CA ALA A 336 16.11 11.61 6.90
C ALA A 336 16.59 10.56 5.88
N LEU A 337 17.60 10.90 5.09
CA LEU A 337 18.16 10.07 4.02
C LEU A 337 19.59 9.60 4.33
N GLU A 338 20.00 9.61 5.61
CA GLU A 338 21.26 9.00 6.07
C GLU A 338 21.16 7.46 5.92
N ASP A 339 21.57 6.96 4.75
CA ASP A 339 21.60 5.53 4.40
C ASP A 339 22.84 5.34 3.52
N GLU A 340 23.59 4.26 3.70
CA GLU A 340 24.81 3.96 2.92
C GLU A 340 24.56 3.87 1.40
N ARG A 341 23.28 3.69 1.00
CA ARG A 341 22.86 3.61 -0.40
C ARG A 341 22.61 4.97 -1.05
N TYR A 342 22.55 6.07 -0.28
CA TYR A 342 22.21 7.40 -0.79
C TYR A 342 23.39 8.35 -0.71
N THR A 343 23.64 9.07 -1.82
CA THR A 343 24.48 10.26 -1.84
C THR A 343 23.56 11.47 -2.04
N VAL A 344 23.37 12.27 -0.99
CA VAL A 344 22.48 13.43 -1.02
C VAL A 344 23.30 14.69 -1.26
N ARG A 345 22.97 15.40 -2.35
CA ARG A 345 23.45 16.77 -2.62
C ARG A 345 22.31 17.73 -2.32
N THR A 346 22.63 18.95 -1.94
CA THR A 346 21.66 19.98 -1.58
C THR A 346 21.81 21.23 -2.43
N ALA A 347 20.68 21.88 -2.75
CA ALA A 347 20.63 23.20 -3.38
C ALA A 347 19.67 24.09 -2.61
N THR A 348 20.01 25.38 -2.47
CA THR A 348 19.24 26.36 -1.73
C THR A 348 18.23 27.14 -2.57
N GLY A 349 18.02 26.74 -3.82
CA GLY A 349 17.05 27.36 -4.73
C GLY A 349 17.02 26.75 -6.12
N GLY A 350 16.00 27.09 -6.89
CA GLY A 350 15.70 26.47 -8.18
C GLY A 350 16.81 26.66 -9.23
N LEU A 351 17.43 27.82 -9.33
CA LEU A 351 18.53 28.07 -10.29
C LEU A 351 19.77 27.21 -10.00
N GLU A 352 20.11 27.09 -8.73
CA GLU A 352 21.20 26.23 -8.28
C GLU A 352 20.89 24.76 -8.58
N ALA A 353 19.67 24.33 -8.31
CA ALA A 353 19.20 22.98 -8.60
C ALA A 353 19.33 22.63 -10.10
N LEU A 354 18.87 23.51 -10.99
CA LEU A 354 18.99 23.29 -12.45
C LEU A 354 20.45 23.16 -12.90
N ARG A 355 21.34 24.02 -12.38
CA ARG A 355 22.78 23.94 -12.67
C ARG A 355 23.35 22.58 -12.20
N MET A 356 23.01 22.14 -10.98
CA MET A 356 23.48 20.88 -10.42
C MET A 356 22.93 19.65 -11.16
N ILE A 357 21.71 19.73 -11.70
CA ILE A 357 21.11 18.70 -12.56
C ILE A 357 21.87 18.61 -13.89
N ASP A 358 22.20 19.76 -14.50
CA ASP A 358 22.96 19.80 -15.76
C ASP A 358 24.43 19.28 -15.58
N GLU A 359 25.04 19.49 -14.40
CA GLU A 359 26.35 18.93 -14.06
C GLU A 359 26.32 17.41 -13.85
N GLN A 360 25.32 16.92 -13.12
CA GLN A 360 25.14 15.50 -12.83
C GLN A 360 23.67 15.22 -12.57
N LEU A 361 23.06 14.45 -13.46
CA LEU A 361 21.67 14.02 -13.34
C LEU A 361 21.49 13.16 -12.08
N PRO A 362 20.59 13.54 -11.13
CA PRO A 362 20.29 12.71 -9.96
C PRO A 362 19.34 11.57 -10.33
N ASP A 363 19.29 10.52 -9.50
CA ASP A 363 18.29 9.46 -9.60
C ASP A 363 16.92 9.91 -9.09
N LEU A 364 16.88 10.92 -8.20
CA LEU A 364 15.67 11.52 -7.65
C LEU A 364 15.91 12.98 -7.28
N LEU A 365 14.95 13.83 -7.58
CA LEU A 365 14.87 15.22 -7.11
C LEU A 365 13.83 15.31 -5.98
N VAL A 366 14.25 15.73 -4.79
CA VAL A 366 13.37 16.14 -3.68
C VAL A 366 13.29 17.66 -3.72
N LEU A 367 12.12 18.21 -4.02
CA LEU A 367 11.97 19.61 -4.43
C LEU A 367 10.90 20.31 -3.60
N ASP A 368 11.28 21.39 -2.91
CA ASP A 368 10.29 22.24 -2.26
C ASP A 368 9.45 22.99 -3.30
N TYR A 369 8.16 23.04 -3.03
CA TYR A 369 7.20 23.75 -3.87
C TYR A 369 7.40 25.27 -3.82
N LYS A 370 7.51 25.84 -2.60
CA LYS A 370 7.62 27.29 -2.39
C LYS A 370 9.05 27.70 -2.03
N MET A 371 9.76 28.27 -2.99
CA MET A 371 11.11 28.82 -2.77
C MET A 371 11.20 30.26 -3.23
N ILE A 372 12.09 31.04 -2.63
CA ILE A 372 12.37 32.42 -3.04
C ILE A 372 13.01 32.44 -4.43
N GLY A 373 12.51 33.28 -5.32
CA GLY A 373 13.01 33.43 -6.69
C GLY A 373 12.38 32.45 -7.67
N MET A 374 13.03 31.33 -7.94
CA MET A 374 12.49 30.26 -8.81
C MET A 374 11.84 29.19 -7.92
N ASP A 375 10.51 29.08 -7.99
CA ASP A 375 9.74 28.10 -7.25
C ASP A 375 9.85 26.69 -7.84
N GLY A 376 9.31 25.69 -7.12
CA GLY A 376 9.36 24.30 -7.54
C GLY A 376 8.66 24.03 -8.86
N MET A 377 7.60 24.77 -9.20
CA MET A 377 6.90 24.61 -10.47
C MET A 377 7.72 25.10 -11.66
N ALA A 378 8.41 26.22 -11.52
CA ALA A 378 9.31 26.72 -12.55
C ALA A 378 10.51 25.76 -12.78
N VAL A 379 11.01 25.11 -11.72
CA VAL A 379 11.99 24.02 -11.85
C VAL A 379 11.39 22.83 -12.60
N MET A 380 10.17 22.41 -12.25
CA MET A 380 9.46 21.32 -12.95
C MET A 380 9.30 21.59 -14.45
N GLU A 381 8.84 22.77 -14.83
CA GLU A 381 8.71 23.16 -16.23
C GLU A 381 10.05 23.08 -16.97
N ALA A 382 11.12 23.59 -16.37
CA ALA A 382 12.45 23.57 -16.95
C ALA A 382 12.98 22.14 -17.17
N ILE A 383 12.82 21.23 -16.19
CA ILE A 383 13.28 19.84 -16.36
C ILE A 383 12.39 19.02 -17.30
N ARG A 384 11.09 19.29 -17.39
CA ARG A 384 10.18 18.58 -18.31
C ARG A 384 10.32 19.05 -19.76
N ALA A 385 10.86 20.24 -19.99
CA ALA A 385 11.14 20.78 -21.34
C ALA A 385 12.34 20.09 -22.02
N LYS A 386 13.30 19.53 -21.25
CA LYS A 386 14.50 18.90 -21.78
C LYS A 386 14.30 17.39 -21.94
N PRO A 387 14.64 16.75 -23.09
CA PRO A 387 14.49 15.31 -23.26
C PRO A 387 15.25 14.47 -22.23
N GLU A 388 16.44 14.93 -21.81
CA GLU A 388 17.35 14.23 -20.91
C GLU A 388 16.85 14.18 -19.47
N THR A 389 16.05 15.17 -19.05
CA THR A 389 15.54 15.32 -17.67
C THR A 389 14.02 15.13 -17.57
N ARG A 390 13.32 14.97 -18.69
CA ARG A 390 11.85 14.84 -18.71
C ARG A 390 11.33 13.68 -17.89
N SER A 391 12.09 12.59 -17.77
CA SER A 391 11.74 11.39 -17.01
C SER A 391 12.31 11.38 -15.58
N LEU A 392 13.05 12.44 -15.17
CA LEU A 392 13.63 12.55 -13.84
C LEU A 392 12.49 12.46 -12.80
N PRO A 393 12.57 11.50 -11.84
CA PRO A 393 11.61 11.41 -10.76
C PRO A 393 11.70 12.62 -9.85
N VAL A 394 10.55 13.15 -9.45
CA VAL A 394 10.46 14.28 -8.55
C VAL A 394 9.51 13.99 -7.41
N LEU A 395 10.02 14.06 -6.19
CA LEU A 395 9.24 14.08 -4.95
C LEU A 395 9.07 15.54 -4.53
N MET A 396 7.84 16.06 -4.63
CA MET A 396 7.52 17.44 -4.27
C MET A 396 7.22 17.56 -2.78
N LEU A 397 7.82 18.54 -2.11
CA LEU A 397 7.46 18.92 -0.74
C LEU A 397 6.51 20.12 -0.79
N THR A 398 5.34 20.02 -0.16
CA THR A 398 4.29 21.06 -0.25
C THR A 398 3.66 21.35 1.12
N ALA A 399 3.14 22.58 1.31
CA ALA A 399 2.35 22.89 2.50
C ALA A 399 0.89 22.43 2.34
N MET A 400 0.26 21.97 3.43
CA MET A 400 -1.16 21.51 3.43
C MET A 400 -2.19 22.53 2.91
N THR A 401 -1.84 23.82 2.84
CA THR A 401 -2.74 24.92 2.46
C THR A 401 -2.80 25.20 0.95
N ASP A 402 -2.05 24.48 0.14
CA ASP A 402 -1.84 24.78 -1.27
C ASP A 402 -2.63 23.88 -2.24
N GLU A 403 -3.93 23.65 -1.99
CA GLU A 403 -4.80 22.83 -2.87
C GLU A 403 -4.76 23.18 -4.37
N PRO A 404 -4.80 24.45 -4.81
CA PRO A 404 -4.69 24.79 -6.24
C PRO A 404 -3.31 24.45 -6.80
N SER A 405 -2.28 24.54 -5.98
CA SER A 405 -0.87 24.36 -6.34
C SER A 405 -0.49 22.89 -6.45
N THR A 406 -1.09 22.02 -5.62
CA THR A 406 -0.92 20.57 -5.70
C THR A 406 -1.50 20.02 -7.02
N ARG A 407 -2.65 20.53 -7.46
CA ARG A 407 -3.25 20.21 -8.76
C ARG A 407 -2.37 20.60 -9.95
N ALA A 408 -1.76 21.80 -9.90
CA ALA A 408 -0.84 22.25 -10.93
C ALA A 408 0.43 21.37 -10.99
N GLY A 409 0.96 20.96 -9.84
CA GLY A 409 2.14 20.08 -9.75
C GLY A 409 1.92 18.70 -10.36
N PHE A 410 0.75 18.07 -10.14
CA PHE A 410 0.42 16.79 -10.74
C PHE A 410 0.30 16.86 -12.28
N ASN A 411 -0.31 17.92 -12.81
CA ASN A 411 -0.39 18.14 -14.24
C ASN A 411 1.00 18.41 -14.88
N ALA A 412 1.97 18.87 -14.09
CA ALA A 412 3.35 19.09 -14.52
C ALA A 412 4.25 17.82 -14.44
N GLY A 413 3.71 16.67 -14.05
CA GLY A 413 4.44 15.39 -14.06
C GLY A 413 5.31 15.13 -12.83
N VAL A 414 4.89 15.55 -11.64
CA VAL A 414 5.47 15.17 -10.35
C VAL A 414 5.28 13.66 -10.13
N THR A 415 6.31 12.97 -9.63
CA THR A 415 6.25 11.52 -9.40
C THR A 415 5.48 11.17 -8.13
N ASP A 416 5.69 11.96 -7.05
CA ASP A 416 5.01 11.81 -5.77
C ASP A 416 5.15 13.12 -4.95
N TYR A 417 4.41 13.26 -3.84
CA TYR A 417 4.50 14.43 -2.98
C TYR A 417 4.51 14.06 -1.49
N VAL A 418 5.05 14.98 -0.68
CA VAL A 418 5.00 14.91 0.79
C VAL A 418 4.54 16.24 1.33
N THR A 419 3.50 16.24 2.17
CA THR A 419 3.00 17.46 2.82
C THR A 419 3.85 17.85 4.03
N LYS A 420 4.18 19.14 4.13
CA LYS A 420 4.81 19.72 5.31
C LYS A 420 3.73 20.08 6.37
N PRO A 421 3.93 19.76 7.68
CA PRO A 421 5.10 19.09 8.24
C PRO A 421 5.08 17.56 8.00
N PHE A 422 6.25 16.97 7.77
CA PHE A 422 6.42 15.53 7.61
C PHE A 422 7.37 14.95 8.66
N SER A 423 7.27 13.66 8.93
CA SER A 423 8.21 12.93 9.75
C SER A 423 9.39 12.41 8.91
N ILE A 424 10.56 12.20 9.55
CA ILE A 424 11.73 11.58 8.93
C ILE A 424 11.38 10.23 8.27
N PRO A 425 10.67 9.30 8.96
CA PRO A 425 10.27 8.04 8.35
C PRO A 425 9.38 8.20 7.12
N GLN A 426 8.45 9.14 7.15
CA GLN A 426 7.55 9.40 6.02
C GLN A 426 8.31 9.85 4.77
N LEU A 427 9.25 10.78 4.91
CA LEU A 427 10.08 11.24 3.80
C LEU A 427 10.94 10.10 3.24
N ALA A 428 11.62 9.34 4.11
CA ALA A 428 12.46 8.22 3.72
C ALA A 428 11.67 7.14 2.97
N ALA A 429 10.44 6.83 3.42
CA ALA A 429 9.56 5.87 2.76
C ALA A 429 9.17 6.33 1.34
N ARG A 430 8.81 7.61 1.17
CA ARG A 430 8.44 8.17 -0.14
C ARG A 430 9.63 8.23 -1.11
N VAL A 431 10.81 8.60 -0.61
CA VAL A 431 12.05 8.57 -1.42
C VAL A 431 12.35 7.15 -1.91
N ARG A 432 12.29 6.14 -1.03
CA ARG A 432 12.44 4.74 -1.44
C ARG A 432 11.42 4.33 -2.50
N ALA A 433 10.17 4.65 -2.31
CA ALA A 433 9.11 4.35 -3.28
C ALA A 433 9.37 5.00 -4.64
N CYS A 434 9.80 6.27 -4.68
CA CYS A 434 10.16 6.96 -5.92
C CYS A 434 11.33 6.31 -6.64
N LEU A 435 12.42 5.97 -5.91
CA LEU A 435 13.63 5.35 -6.47
C LEU A 435 13.35 3.93 -7.01
N THR A 436 12.48 3.17 -6.36
CA THR A 436 12.10 1.84 -6.82
C THR A 436 11.26 1.92 -8.10
N ARG A 437 10.38 2.90 -8.22
CA ARG A 437 9.54 3.13 -9.42
C ARG A 437 10.35 3.46 -10.69
N THR A 438 11.49 4.11 -10.55
CA THR A 438 12.33 4.52 -11.70
C THR A 438 13.18 3.41 -12.28
N GLN A 439 13.37 2.32 -11.57
CA GLN A 439 14.09 1.15 -12.10
C GLN A 439 13.20 0.28 -13.01
N THR A 440 11.90 0.58 -13.09
CA THR A 440 10.91 -0.16 -13.89
C THR A 440 10.42 0.59 -15.13
N SER A 441 11.02 1.73 -15.47
CA SER A 441 10.65 2.55 -16.65
C SER A 441 11.56 2.33 -17.83
#